data_bfc1d31d66188d3bee83365dcd4930ec
#
_entry.id   bfc1d31d66188d3bee83365dcd4930ec
#
_cell.length_a   1.000
_cell.length_b   1.000
_cell.length_c   1.000
_cell.angle_alpha   90.00
_cell.angle_beta   90.00
_cell.angle_gamma   90.00
#
_symmetry.space_group_name_H-M   'P 1'
#
loop_
_entity.id
_entity.type
_entity.pdbx_description
1 polymer ?
#
loop_
_entity_poly.entity_id
_entity_poly.type
_entity_poly.pdbx_seq_one_letter_code
_entity_poly.pdbx_strand_id
1 'polypeptide(L)'
;VHVGAHLGQEADGYSALGARRIIWIEGDPETYARLVQRLETVKRIDGSVDHVAICALVSETEAQPIAFHRFNNDGASSSVYAPTDCLKRRWPGLDTTGRAVELRTRTLESILDQIGVEPSSEGRSLLVLDVQGHEAAVLAGMGRYARHFELCECEISKEPIYEGGALYADVKTAFDAMGYDLVSHCEASLPWHGDVIFRRRSSQEPGGCV
;
A
#
# COMPACT_ATOMS: atom_id res chain seq x y z
N VAL A 1 7.33 5.21 -0.15
CA VAL A 1 6.12 5.14 -0.98
C VAL A 1 4.99 4.56 -0.15
N HIS A 2 3.84 5.20 -0.13
CA HIS A 2 2.64 4.72 0.56
C HIS A 2 1.51 4.56 -0.46
N VAL A 3 1.05 3.34 -0.66
CA VAL A 3 -0.07 2.99 -1.55
C VAL A 3 -1.29 2.69 -0.69
N GLY A 4 -2.41 3.36 -0.97
CA GLY A 4 -3.58 3.44 -0.09
C GLY A 4 -3.39 4.52 0.98
N ALA A 5 -2.94 5.70 0.55
CA ALA A 5 -2.47 6.75 1.45
C ALA A 5 -3.57 7.40 2.29
N HIS A 6 -4.83 7.19 1.95
CA HIS A 6 -5.98 7.81 2.60
C HIS A 6 -5.77 9.32 2.82
N LEU A 7 -5.69 9.80 4.04
CA LEU A 7 -5.43 11.21 4.36
C LEU A 7 -3.96 11.49 4.73
N GLY A 8 -3.04 10.51 4.62
CA GLY A 8 -1.62 10.69 4.95
C GLY A 8 -1.39 10.94 6.45
N GLN A 9 -2.11 10.23 7.32
CA GLN A 9 -2.03 10.39 8.77
C GLN A 9 -0.63 10.13 9.31
N GLU A 10 0.16 9.31 8.61
CA GLU A 10 1.52 8.87 8.96
C GLU A 10 2.60 9.90 8.61
N ALA A 11 2.24 11.04 8.00
CA ALA A 11 3.20 12.03 7.51
C ALA A 11 4.21 12.48 8.57
N ASP A 12 3.72 12.79 9.78
CA ASP A 12 4.57 13.22 10.90
C ASP A 12 5.49 12.08 11.36
N GLY A 13 4.99 10.85 11.38
CA GLY A 13 5.76 9.65 11.72
C GLY A 13 6.89 9.40 10.74
N TYR A 14 6.62 9.49 9.44
CA TYR A 14 7.66 9.32 8.42
C TYR A 14 8.70 10.44 8.46
N SER A 15 8.30 11.68 8.72
CA SER A 15 9.22 12.80 8.92
C SER A 15 10.13 12.55 10.12
N ALA A 16 9.59 12.11 11.24
CA ALA A 16 10.36 11.77 12.45
C ALA A 16 11.34 10.61 12.24
N LEU A 17 11.02 9.67 11.33
CA LEU A 17 11.94 8.60 10.90
C LEU A 17 13.02 9.07 9.91
N GLY A 18 13.02 10.34 9.53
CA GLY A 18 14.00 10.95 8.65
C GLY A 18 13.72 10.74 7.15
N ALA A 19 12.47 10.51 6.77
CA ALA A 19 12.09 10.49 5.37
C ALA A 19 12.38 11.85 4.72
N ARG A 20 13.02 11.85 3.55
CA ARG A 20 13.31 13.07 2.78
C ARG A 20 12.34 13.28 1.64
N ARG A 21 11.79 12.20 1.12
CA ARG A 21 10.77 12.22 0.08
C ARG A 21 9.73 11.16 0.38
N ILE A 22 8.44 11.53 0.29
CA ILE A 22 7.31 10.63 0.51
C ILE A 22 6.40 10.74 -0.71
N ILE A 23 6.10 9.59 -1.30
CA ILE A 23 5.19 9.45 -2.44
C ILE A 23 3.92 8.82 -1.90
N TRP A 24 2.83 9.57 -1.96
CA TRP A 24 1.51 9.20 -1.51
C TRP A 24 0.65 8.83 -2.70
N ILE A 25 0.11 7.63 -2.74
CA ILE A 25 -0.74 7.16 -3.84
C ILE A 25 -2.10 6.80 -3.27
N GLU A 26 -3.13 7.50 -3.71
CA GLU A 26 -4.52 7.30 -3.28
C GLU A 26 -5.41 7.04 -4.49
N GLY A 27 -6.22 5.96 -4.43
CA GLY A 27 -7.05 5.51 -5.54
C GLY A 27 -8.35 6.31 -5.69
N ASP A 28 -8.98 6.69 -4.56
CA ASP A 28 -10.23 7.45 -4.59
C ASP A 28 -10.00 8.95 -4.83
N PRO A 29 -10.49 9.53 -5.94
CA PRO A 29 -10.31 10.96 -6.24
C PRO A 29 -10.83 11.91 -5.16
N GLU A 30 -11.88 11.54 -4.41
CA GLU A 30 -12.42 12.38 -3.34
C GLU A 30 -11.49 12.35 -2.11
N THR A 31 -11.03 11.18 -1.72
CA THR A 31 -10.04 11.01 -0.65
C THR A 31 -8.71 11.64 -1.02
N TYR A 32 -8.26 11.48 -2.27
CA TYR A 32 -7.07 12.14 -2.80
C TYR A 32 -7.13 13.67 -2.69
N ALA A 33 -8.26 14.29 -3.01
CA ALA A 33 -8.39 15.74 -2.89
C ALA A 33 -8.22 16.22 -1.44
N ARG A 34 -8.68 15.45 -0.48
CA ARG A 34 -8.51 15.70 0.97
C ARG A 34 -7.07 15.45 1.41
N LEU A 35 -6.43 14.41 0.91
CA LEU A 35 -5.01 14.14 1.12
C LEU A 35 -4.15 15.34 0.69
N VAL A 36 -4.36 15.86 -0.51
CA VAL A 36 -3.62 17.02 -1.03
C VAL A 36 -3.79 18.23 -0.10
N GLN A 37 -5.02 18.54 0.34
CA GLN A 37 -5.27 19.65 1.28
C GLN A 37 -4.53 19.47 2.61
N ARG A 38 -4.49 18.24 3.13
CA ARG A 38 -3.74 17.93 4.36
C ARG A 38 -2.23 18.10 4.16
N LEU A 39 -1.68 17.58 3.07
CA LEU A 39 -0.25 17.69 2.78
C LEU A 39 0.22 19.13 2.58
N GLU A 40 -0.63 20.01 2.05
CA GLU A 40 -0.33 21.45 2.00
C GLU A 40 -0.19 22.05 3.41
N THR A 41 -0.94 21.56 4.37
CA THR A 41 -0.81 21.99 5.78
C THR A 41 0.47 21.43 6.41
N VAL A 42 0.79 20.16 6.18
CA VAL A 42 2.03 19.54 6.65
C VAL A 42 3.26 20.26 6.09
N LYS A 43 3.29 20.56 4.79
CA LYS A 43 4.37 21.32 4.15
C LYS A 43 4.59 22.73 4.73
N ARG A 44 3.55 23.38 5.21
CA ARG A 44 3.67 24.71 5.88
C ARG A 44 4.32 24.60 7.25
N ILE A 45 4.17 23.47 7.93
CA ILE A 45 4.71 23.23 9.27
C ILE A 45 6.15 22.71 9.19
N ASP A 46 6.36 21.72 8.33
CA ASP A 46 7.67 21.13 8.06
C ASP A 46 7.91 21.04 6.54
N GLY A 47 8.65 22.00 6.01
CA GLY A 47 9.01 22.04 4.58
C GLY A 47 10.27 21.23 4.25
N SER A 48 10.82 20.45 5.18
CA SER A 48 12.05 19.67 4.97
C SER A 48 11.82 18.41 4.15
N VAL A 49 10.59 17.91 4.08
CA VAL A 49 10.21 16.68 3.39
C VAL A 49 9.53 17.01 2.05
N ASP A 50 9.99 16.36 0.98
CA ASP A 50 9.33 16.41 -0.34
C ASP A 50 8.12 15.46 -0.36
N HIS A 51 6.91 16.01 -0.39
CA HIS A 51 5.66 15.27 -0.49
C HIS A 51 5.13 15.30 -1.92
N VAL A 52 5.04 14.13 -2.56
CA VAL A 52 4.43 13.94 -3.88
C VAL A 52 3.13 13.16 -3.71
N ALA A 53 2.01 13.72 -4.14
CA ALA A 53 0.71 13.03 -4.10
C ALA A 53 0.24 12.66 -5.51
N ILE A 54 -0.26 11.45 -5.68
CA ILE A 54 -0.70 10.89 -6.97
C ILE A 54 -2.07 10.25 -6.79
N CYS A 55 -3.02 10.65 -7.65
CA CYS A 55 -4.33 9.99 -7.73
C CYS A 55 -4.23 8.81 -8.69
N ALA A 56 -4.19 7.60 -8.15
CA ALA A 56 -4.11 6.39 -8.96
C ALA A 56 -4.59 5.16 -8.17
N LEU A 57 -5.42 4.35 -8.79
CA LEU A 57 -5.74 3.00 -8.32
C LEU A 57 -4.64 2.05 -8.78
N VAL A 58 -3.81 1.59 -7.85
CA VAL A 58 -2.68 0.71 -8.17
C VAL A 58 -3.14 -0.73 -8.29
N SER A 59 -2.66 -1.43 -9.34
CA SER A 59 -2.99 -2.82 -9.61
C SER A 59 -1.88 -3.49 -10.44
N GLU A 60 -2.10 -4.74 -10.84
CA GLU A 60 -1.18 -5.53 -11.66
C GLU A 60 -1.14 -5.11 -13.14
N THR A 61 -2.18 -4.43 -13.63
CA THR A 61 -2.35 -4.08 -15.05
C THR A 61 -2.74 -2.61 -15.25
N GLU A 62 -2.42 -2.08 -16.42
CA GLU A 62 -2.73 -0.71 -16.84
C GLU A 62 -4.16 -0.58 -17.40
N ALA A 63 -4.78 0.56 -17.11
CA ALA A 63 -6.00 1.06 -17.74
C ALA A 63 -7.23 0.13 -17.66
N GLN A 64 -7.23 -0.85 -16.77
CA GLN A 64 -8.38 -1.73 -16.56
C GLN A 64 -9.46 -1.01 -15.77
N PRO A 65 -10.71 -1.03 -16.20
CA PRO A 65 -11.82 -0.53 -15.40
C PRO A 65 -12.12 -1.50 -14.26
N ILE A 66 -12.11 -1.01 -13.03
CA ILE A 66 -12.44 -1.79 -11.82
C ILE A 66 -13.48 -1.03 -11.00
N ALA A 67 -14.45 -1.76 -10.45
CA ALA A 67 -15.38 -1.23 -9.47
C ALA A 67 -14.66 -0.93 -8.16
N PHE A 68 -14.87 0.25 -7.60
CA PHE A 68 -14.29 0.67 -6.33
C PHE A 68 -15.42 0.99 -5.35
N HIS A 69 -15.41 0.34 -4.21
CA HIS A 69 -16.41 0.43 -3.16
C HIS A 69 -15.95 1.39 -2.07
N ARG A 70 -16.67 2.50 -1.89
CA ARG A 70 -16.43 3.42 -0.78
C ARG A 70 -17.13 2.95 0.47
N PHE A 71 -16.47 3.08 1.62
CA PHE A 71 -17.00 2.65 2.91
C PHE A 71 -17.37 3.84 3.81
N ASN A 72 -18.28 3.58 4.76
CA ASN A 72 -18.88 4.60 5.63
C ASN A 72 -18.02 5.01 6.83
N ASN A 73 -16.79 4.52 6.92
CA ASN A 73 -15.79 4.93 7.92
C ASN A 73 -14.82 5.98 7.35
N ASP A 74 -15.34 6.99 6.71
CA ASP A 74 -14.58 8.06 6.06
C ASP A 74 -13.69 7.58 4.91
N GLY A 75 -14.01 6.41 4.35
CA GLY A 75 -13.29 5.79 3.23
C GLY A 75 -12.10 4.94 3.63
N ALA A 76 -11.75 4.83 4.91
CA ALA A 76 -10.56 4.11 5.36
C ALA A 76 -10.56 2.61 5.01
N SER A 77 -11.73 1.98 4.84
CA SER A 77 -11.85 0.59 4.40
C SER A 77 -12.26 0.46 2.93
N SER A 78 -12.17 1.52 2.13
CA SER A 78 -12.57 1.49 0.73
C SER A 78 -11.69 0.56 -0.09
N SER A 79 -12.30 -0.25 -0.94
CA SER A 79 -11.64 -1.36 -1.64
C SER A 79 -12.19 -1.56 -3.05
N VAL A 80 -11.43 -2.24 -3.89
CA VAL A 80 -11.91 -2.80 -5.16
C VAL A 80 -12.82 -4.01 -4.95
N TYR A 81 -12.89 -4.52 -3.73
CA TYR A 81 -13.69 -5.68 -3.37
C TYR A 81 -14.89 -5.30 -2.51
N ALA A 82 -15.98 -6.06 -2.67
CA ALA A 82 -17.14 -5.94 -1.78
C ALA A 82 -16.84 -6.54 -0.39
N PRO A 83 -17.49 -6.04 0.68
CA PRO A 83 -17.34 -6.60 2.01
C PRO A 83 -18.02 -7.96 2.13
N THR A 84 -17.36 -8.90 2.79
CA THR A 84 -17.98 -10.20 3.14
C THR A 84 -18.83 -10.10 4.41
N ASP A 85 -19.60 -11.16 4.68
CA ASP A 85 -20.26 -11.33 5.99
C ASP A 85 -19.24 -11.43 7.14
N CYS A 86 -18.01 -11.86 6.85
CA CYS A 86 -16.94 -11.87 7.85
C CYS A 86 -16.59 -10.46 8.30
N LEU A 87 -16.38 -9.52 7.38
CA LEU A 87 -16.13 -8.13 7.67
C LEU A 87 -17.28 -7.54 8.52
N LYS A 88 -18.52 -7.74 8.09
CA LYS A 88 -19.71 -7.21 8.79
C LYS A 88 -19.89 -7.76 10.21
N ARG A 89 -19.49 -9.02 10.45
CA ARG A 89 -19.48 -9.58 11.80
C ARG A 89 -18.36 -9.01 12.68
N ARG A 90 -17.18 -8.75 12.08
CA ARG A 90 -16.01 -8.22 12.81
C ARG A 90 -16.18 -6.74 13.16
N TRP A 91 -16.78 -5.98 12.26
CA TRP A 91 -17.05 -4.54 12.44
C TRP A 91 -18.54 -4.25 12.15
N PRO A 92 -19.42 -4.47 13.15
CA PRO A 92 -20.83 -4.16 13.01
C PRO A 92 -21.06 -2.69 12.63
N GLY A 93 -21.82 -2.46 11.56
CA GLY A 93 -22.09 -1.12 11.04
C GLY A 93 -21.11 -0.62 9.98
N LEU A 94 -19.98 -1.30 9.75
CA LEU A 94 -19.10 -1.01 8.62
C LEU A 94 -19.69 -1.60 7.35
N ASP A 95 -19.98 -0.75 6.36
CA ASP A 95 -20.52 -1.17 5.06
C ASP A 95 -20.19 -0.12 3.99
N THR A 96 -20.49 -0.44 2.74
CA THR A 96 -20.34 0.47 1.62
C THR A 96 -21.35 1.62 1.68
N THR A 97 -20.95 2.80 1.17
CA THR A 97 -21.80 4.00 1.20
C THR A 97 -22.83 4.08 0.06
N GLY A 98 -22.75 3.16 -0.90
CA GLY A 98 -23.65 3.17 -2.02
C GLY A 98 -23.13 2.39 -3.22
N ARG A 99 -23.46 2.86 -4.44
CA ARG A 99 -23.02 2.23 -5.67
C ARG A 99 -21.52 2.40 -5.88
N ALA A 100 -20.84 1.33 -6.27
CA ALA A 100 -19.43 1.37 -6.63
C ALA A 100 -19.15 2.38 -7.76
N VAL A 101 -18.02 3.04 -7.71
CA VAL A 101 -17.51 3.91 -8.77
C VAL A 101 -16.54 3.13 -9.65
N GLU A 102 -16.50 3.43 -10.95
CA GLU A 102 -15.52 2.83 -11.83
C GLU A 102 -14.24 3.67 -11.82
N LEU A 103 -13.12 3.03 -11.50
CA LEU A 103 -11.78 3.61 -11.58
C LEU A 103 -10.94 2.83 -12.58
N ARG A 104 -9.89 3.48 -13.11
CA ARG A 104 -8.92 2.83 -14.01
C ARG A 104 -7.62 2.57 -13.28
N THR A 105 -7.10 1.38 -13.48
CA THR A 105 -5.87 0.93 -12.82
C THR A 105 -4.61 1.50 -13.45
N ARG A 106 -3.56 1.56 -12.63
CA ARG A 106 -2.18 1.78 -13.02
C ARG A 106 -1.25 0.81 -12.31
N THR A 107 -0.14 0.46 -12.92
CA THR A 107 0.88 -0.33 -12.21
C THR A 107 1.76 0.58 -11.36
N LEU A 108 2.29 0.05 -10.26
CA LEU A 108 3.25 0.79 -9.43
C LEU A 108 4.49 1.16 -10.25
N GLU A 109 4.93 0.26 -11.14
CA GLU A 109 6.04 0.51 -12.07
C GLU A 109 5.81 1.78 -12.90
N SER A 110 4.68 1.88 -13.60
CA SER A 110 4.40 3.04 -14.46
C SER A 110 4.30 4.36 -13.70
N ILE A 111 3.79 4.30 -12.46
CA ILE A 111 3.70 5.48 -11.59
C ILE A 111 5.09 5.97 -11.18
N LEU A 112 5.94 5.06 -10.71
CA LEU A 112 7.29 5.41 -10.27
C LEU A 112 8.17 5.89 -11.43
N ASP A 113 8.02 5.28 -12.61
CA ASP A 113 8.69 5.73 -13.85
C ASP A 113 8.29 7.14 -14.23
N GLN A 114 7.00 7.44 -14.20
CA GLN A 114 6.48 8.77 -14.54
C GLN A 114 7.06 9.90 -13.68
N ILE A 115 7.34 9.61 -12.40
CA ILE A 115 7.88 10.61 -11.46
C ILE A 115 9.40 10.54 -11.31
N GLY A 116 10.07 9.76 -12.18
CA GLY A 116 11.53 9.69 -12.27
C GLY A 116 12.19 9.03 -11.06
N VAL A 117 11.56 8.02 -10.46
CA VAL A 117 12.22 7.18 -9.45
C VAL A 117 13.10 6.17 -10.18
N GLU A 118 14.38 6.15 -9.87
CA GLU A 118 15.29 5.14 -10.41
C GLU A 118 15.27 3.88 -9.53
N PRO A 119 15.07 2.68 -10.12
CA PRO A 119 15.14 1.44 -9.34
C PRO A 119 16.54 1.25 -8.75
N SER A 120 16.61 1.05 -7.46
CA SER A 120 17.87 0.80 -6.76
C SER A 120 17.66 -0.25 -5.68
N SER A 121 18.65 -1.12 -5.52
CA SER A 121 18.74 -2.00 -4.36
C SER A 121 19.61 -1.41 -3.25
N GLU A 122 20.11 -0.19 -3.44
CA GLU A 122 20.90 0.55 -2.47
C GLU A 122 20.07 1.64 -1.80
N GLY A 123 20.39 1.94 -0.55
CA GLY A 123 19.72 2.99 0.21
C GLY A 123 18.52 2.51 1.02
N ARG A 124 18.04 3.39 1.87
CA ARG A 124 16.89 3.15 2.74
C ARG A 124 15.61 3.57 2.04
N SER A 125 14.74 2.61 1.80
CA SER A 125 13.44 2.86 1.18
C SER A 125 12.37 1.96 1.81
N LEU A 126 11.20 2.54 2.02
CA LEU A 126 10.03 1.87 2.59
C LEU A 126 8.87 1.90 1.58
N LEU A 127 8.25 0.76 1.38
CA LEU A 127 6.94 0.64 0.75
C LEU A 127 5.92 0.34 1.85
N VAL A 128 4.82 1.08 1.87
CA VAL A 128 3.65 0.78 2.71
C VAL A 128 2.49 0.45 1.79
N LEU A 129 1.85 -0.68 2.06
CA LEU A 129 0.68 -1.17 1.33
C LEU A 129 -0.49 -1.32 2.28
N ASP A 130 -1.50 -0.48 2.10
CA ASP A 130 -2.78 -0.51 2.79
C ASP A 130 -3.89 -0.28 1.76
N VAL A 131 -4.17 -1.30 0.97
CA VAL A 131 -5.11 -1.23 -0.16
C VAL A 131 -6.31 -2.18 0.01
N GLN A 132 -6.55 -2.55 1.25
CA GLN A 132 -7.78 -3.19 1.69
C GLN A 132 -8.12 -4.46 0.87
N GLY A 133 -7.16 -5.41 0.86
CA GLY A 133 -7.27 -6.71 0.20
C GLY A 133 -6.68 -6.77 -1.22
N HIS A 134 -6.16 -5.66 -1.76
CA HIS A 134 -5.60 -5.61 -3.14
C HIS A 134 -4.06 -5.66 -3.18
N GLU A 135 -3.41 -5.99 -2.07
CA GLU A 135 -1.96 -5.97 -1.87
C GLU A 135 -1.23 -6.86 -2.87
N ALA A 136 -1.73 -8.08 -3.11
CA ALA A 136 -1.11 -9.02 -4.05
C ALA A 136 -1.10 -8.48 -5.50
N ALA A 137 -2.15 -7.79 -5.92
CA ALA A 137 -2.23 -7.18 -7.24
C ALA A 137 -1.28 -5.98 -7.35
N VAL A 138 -1.15 -5.16 -6.29
CA VAL A 138 -0.15 -4.08 -6.25
C VAL A 138 1.26 -4.65 -6.38
N LEU A 139 1.58 -5.72 -5.63
CA LEU A 139 2.88 -6.39 -5.68
C LEU A 139 3.18 -6.95 -7.09
N ALA A 140 2.19 -7.53 -7.77
CA ALA A 140 2.34 -8.02 -9.14
C ALA A 140 2.62 -6.87 -10.14
N GLY A 141 2.13 -5.66 -9.85
CA GLY A 141 2.36 -4.45 -10.65
C GLY A 141 3.66 -3.69 -10.36
N MET A 142 4.55 -4.22 -9.52
CA MET A 142 5.82 -3.55 -9.17
C MET A 142 6.87 -3.58 -10.28
N GLY A 143 6.80 -4.54 -11.20
CA GLY A 143 7.74 -4.68 -12.30
C GLY A 143 9.21 -4.61 -11.84
N ARG A 144 10.01 -3.72 -12.45
CA ARG A 144 11.43 -3.54 -12.12
C ARG A 144 11.71 -3.02 -10.71
N TYR A 145 10.68 -2.52 -10.00
CA TYR A 145 10.78 -2.05 -8.61
C TYR A 145 10.57 -3.15 -7.57
N ALA A 146 10.32 -4.40 -7.98
CA ALA A 146 10.06 -5.52 -7.08
C ALA A 146 11.15 -5.73 -6.01
N ARG A 147 12.38 -5.26 -6.26
CA ARG A 147 13.51 -5.31 -5.31
C ARG A 147 14.07 -3.94 -4.95
N HIS A 148 13.32 -2.87 -5.20
CA HIS A 148 13.75 -1.50 -4.90
C HIS A 148 13.71 -1.19 -3.39
N PHE A 149 12.67 -1.63 -2.71
CA PHE A 149 12.46 -1.26 -1.32
C PHE A 149 13.29 -2.12 -0.36
N GLU A 150 13.90 -1.49 0.65
CA GLU A 150 14.60 -2.21 1.72
C GLU A 150 13.60 -2.90 2.65
N LEU A 151 12.54 -2.17 3.01
CA LEU A 151 11.46 -2.63 3.86
C LEU A 151 10.12 -2.44 3.15
N CYS A 152 9.22 -3.37 3.42
CA CYS A 152 7.82 -3.27 3.00
C CYS A 152 6.95 -3.54 4.22
N GLU A 153 6.10 -2.58 4.58
CA GLU A 153 5.01 -2.75 5.53
C GLU A 153 3.74 -3.05 4.74
N CYS A 154 2.96 -4.00 5.19
CA CYS A 154 1.78 -4.44 4.47
C CYS A 154 0.67 -4.79 5.43
N GLU A 155 -0.52 -4.17 5.26
CA GLU A 155 -1.71 -4.63 5.95
C GLU A 155 -2.11 -6.01 5.41
N ILE A 156 -2.45 -6.92 6.30
CA ILE A 156 -2.85 -8.28 5.94
C ILE A 156 -4.11 -8.73 6.71
N SER A 157 -4.86 -9.61 6.10
CA SER A 157 -5.88 -10.37 6.80
C SER A 157 -5.67 -11.87 6.63
N LYS A 158 -5.91 -12.63 7.69
CA LYS A 158 -5.94 -14.11 7.66
C LYS A 158 -7.36 -14.62 7.43
N GLU A 159 -8.35 -13.74 7.50
CA GLU A 159 -9.76 -14.05 7.27
C GLU A 159 -10.26 -13.32 6.01
N PRO A 160 -11.20 -13.92 5.25
CA PRO A 160 -11.71 -13.32 4.02
C PRO A 160 -12.70 -12.19 4.34
N ILE A 161 -12.17 -11.02 4.69
CA ILE A 161 -12.97 -9.81 5.00
C ILE A 161 -13.45 -9.10 3.74
N TYR A 162 -12.78 -9.28 2.60
CA TYR A 162 -13.14 -8.77 1.28
C TYR A 162 -13.38 -9.92 0.30
N GLU A 163 -14.40 -9.80 -0.57
CA GLU A 163 -14.73 -10.83 -1.57
C GLU A 163 -13.64 -10.95 -2.63
N GLY A 164 -12.85 -12.02 -2.57
CA GLY A 164 -11.73 -12.23 -3.49
C GLY A 164 -10.46 -11.45 -3.15
N GLY A 165 -10.44 -10.73 -2.03
CA GLY A 165 -9.25 -10.06 -1.55
C GLY A 165 -8.15 -11.04 -1.15
N ALA A 166 -6.88 -10.60 -1.27
CA ALA A 166 -5.72 -11.37 -0.91
C ALA A 166 -5.70 -11.68 0.60
N LEU A 167 -5.34 -12.89 0.95
CA LEU A 167 -5.07 -13.28 2.33
C LEU A 167 -3.58 -13.18 2.64
N TYR A 168 -3.24 -13.22 3.91
CA TYR A 168 -1.84 -13.24 4.37
C TYR A 168 -0.96 -14.24 3.64
N ALA A 169 -1.48 -15.44 3.34
CA ALA A 169 -0.73 -16.47 2.63
C ALA A 169 -0.35 -16.07 1.19
N ASP A 170 -1.25 -15.36 0.50
CA ASP A 170 -1.04 -14.87 -0.86
C ASP A 170 0.01 -13.76 -0.87
N VAL A 171 -0.12 -12.78 0.04
CA VAL A 171 0.83 -11.68 0.23
C VAL A 171 2.22 -12.22 0.58
N LYS A 172 2.29 -13.15 1.54
CA LYS A 172 3.56 -13.79 1.93
C LYS A 172 4.21 -14.50 0.75
N THR A 173 3.45 -15.26 -0.04
CA THR A 173 3.95 -15.96 -1.23
C THR A 173 4.53 -14.98 -2.24
N ALA A 174 3.86 -13.84 -2.48
CA ALA A 174 4.35 -12.81 -3.38
C ALA A 174 5.67 -12.19 -2.89
N PHE A 175 5.79 -11.85 -1.61
CA PHE A 175 7.04 -11.32 -1.04
C PHE A 175 8.17 -12.35 -1.05
N ASP A 176 7.90 -13.62 -0.72
CA ASP A 176 8.90 -14.70 -0.80
C ASP A 176 9.47 -14.84 -2.22
N ALA A 177 8.58 -14.80 -3.24
CA ALA A 177 8.98 -14.89 -4.66
C ALA A 177 9.84 -13.69 -5.10
N MET A 178 9.58 -12.50 -4.57
CA MET A 178 10.39 -11.30 -4.83
C MET A 178 11.69 -11.26 -4.02
N GLY A 179 11.92 -12.20 -3.11
CA GLY A 179 13.14 -12.29 -2.31
C GLY A 179 13.12 -11.41 -1.07
N TYR A 180 12.00 -11.35 -0.38
CA TYR A 180 11.85 -10.73 0.93
C TYR A 180 11.66 -11.79 2.02
N ASP A 181 12.08 -11.47 3.23
CA ASP A 181 11.81 -12.25 4.44
C ASP A 181 10.90 -11.48 5.37
N LEU A 182 9.96 -12.19 5.98
CA LEU A 182 9.15 -11.63 7.07
C LEU A 182 10.04 -11.38 8.28
N VAL A 183 10.08 -10.13 8.78
CA VAL A 183 10.94 -9.75 9.93
C VAL A 183 10.16 -9.31 11.15
N SER A 184 8.93 -8.87 10.99
CA SER A 184 8.07 -8.48 12.10
C SER A 184 6.61 -8.67 11.74
N HIS A 185 5.83 -9.12 12.73
CA HIS A 185 4.42 -8.80 12.80
C HIS A 185 4.35 -7.54 13.67
N CYS A 186 3.94 -6.41 13.10
CA CYS A 186 3.53 -5.30 13.93
C CYS A 186 2.44 -5.85 14.83
N GLU A 187 2.53 -5.63 16.15
CA GLU A 187 1.55 -6.16 17.08
C GLU A 187 0.17 -5.69 16.64
N ALA A 188 -0.45 -6.49 15.81
CA ALA A 188 -1.80 -6.26 15.37
C ALA A 188 -2.65 -6.30 16.62
N SER A 189 -3.46 -5.31 16.78
CA SER A 189 -4.53 -5.30 17.78
C SER A 189 -5.42 -6.55 17.68
N LEU A 190 -5.31 -7.30 16.57
CA LEU A 190 -6.11 -8.47 16.25
C LEU A 190 -5.24 -9.62 15.69
N PRO A 191 -5.42 -10.86 16.16
CA PRO A 191 -4.58 -12.00 15.77
C PRO A 191 -4.79 -12.46 14.31
N TRP A 192 -5.80 -11.92 13.64
CA TRP A 192 -6.22 -12.29 12.28
C TRP A 192 -6.14 -11.14 11.27
N HIS A 193 -5.81 -9.91 11.72
CA HIS A 193 -5.71 -8.71 10.87
C HIS A 193 -4.67 -7.75 11.46
N GLY A 194 -3.90 -7.08 10.63
CA GLY A 194 -2.92 -6.07 11.03
C GLY A 194 -1.73 -6.01 10.08
N ASP A 195 -0.68 -5.32 10.51
CA ASP A 195 0.46 -5.02 9.68
C ASP A 195 1.59 -6.02 9.88
N VAL A 196 2.32 -6.30 8.81
CA VAL A 196 3.53 -7.11 8.80
C VAL A 196 4.64 -6.38 8.07
N ILE A 197 5.88 -6.61 8.49
CA ILE A 197 7.05 -6.01 7.85
C ILE A 197 7.87 -7.11 7.19
N PHE A 198 8.16 -6.90 5.92
CA PHE A 198 9.08 -7.69 5.12
C PHE A 198 10.37 -6.91 4.87
N ARG A 199 11.50 -7.60 4.85
CA ARG A 199 12.81 -7.04 4.51
C ARG A 199 13.36 -7.74 3.29
N ARG A 200 13.87 -6.97 2.32
CA ARG A 200 14.56 -7.51 1.16
C ARG A 200 15.81 -8.31 1.59
N ARG A 201 15.94 -9.54 1.05
CA ARG A 201 17.16 -10.33 1.22
C ARG A 201 18.34 -9.60 0.61
N SER A 202 19.45 -9.52 1.33
CA SER A 202 20.71 -9.08 0.74
C SER A 202 21.08 -10.05 -0.37
N SER A 203 21.55 -9.51 -1.49
CA SER A 203 22.25 -10.35 -2.49
C SER A 203 23.50 -10.91 -1.81
N GLN A 204 23.42 -12.13 -1.30
CA GLN A 204 24.63 -12.87 -0.96
C GLN A 204 25.38 -13.11 -2.25
N GLU A 205 26.63 -12.70 -2.32
CA GLU A 205 27.56 -13.25 -3.29
C GLU A 205 27.48 -14.78 -3.17
N PRO A 206 27.44 -15.51 -4.29
CA PRO A 206 27.52 -16.96 -4.24
C PRO A 206 28.80 -17.31 -3.48
N GLY A 207 28.62 -17.92 -2.30
CA GLY A 207 29.73 -18.28 -1.42
C GLY A 207 30.78 -19.01 -2.23
N GLY A 208 31.97 -18.43 -2.32
CA GLY A 208 33.10 -19.11 -2.86
C GLY A 208 33.31 -20.41 -2.07
N CYS A 209 33.07 -21.53 -2.72
CA CYS A 209 33.59 -22.78 -2.25
C CYS A 209 35.09 -22.65 -2.22
N VAL A 210 35.65 -22.66 -1.03
CA VAL A 210 37.09 -22.97 -0.79
C VAL A 210 37.23 -24.48 -0.60
#